data_3e478886a9414e2cb5e1a5fc32f736da
#
_entry.id   3e478886a9414e2cb5e1a5fc32f736da
#
_cell.length_a   1.000
_cell.length_b   1.000
_cell.length_c   1.000
_cell.angle_alpha   90.00
_cell.angle_beta   90.00
_cell.angle_gamma   90.00
#
_symmetry.space_group_name_H-M   'P 1'
#
loop_
_entity.id
_entity.type
_entity.pdbx_description
1 polymer ?
#
loop_
_entity_poly.entity_id
_entity_poly.type
_entity_poly.pdbx_seq_one_letter_code
_entity_poly.pdbx_strand_id
1 'polypeptide(L)'
;MSGLNNLLLLAKELGCPQDQIRNFLSAGYVPLPWQLEFHAASREADGRDGPDQIGCGGARGPGKSHGVFAQVALDDCRRYPGLKALYLRKIGKNAREQFEDLRRSVLTSVDHDYNRNSGVVTLWDESRIVIGHFKDEKDVDSYLGIEYDVIVIEEATSLSPLKYQTLRDSNRTSKLGWRARVYNSTNPGNIGHGWYKKRFVEPHRKAKERYTRFIPATVEDNVFIDPDYRRKLEENTGWRLRAYRYGDWDIAAGQFFSTWNRAAHVIKPFDIPLDWPVWMAKDYGFVHPTVFLVFTADGDGNQYVIGEWVASRTLPAHHVDGVTALLGRLGRTVEQVFPIVAGTDVFAKKDATADTIAEQYAALGMDLRPANTDRINGAGRLLDLLGDPENNIPPRLFIFDTCPGIIEQIPAMIHNPNRPEDVRKVDADDDGNGGDDSYDALRYGLMAGGVGTRASTVIEAGDPLDD
;
A
#
# COMPACT_ATOMS: atom_id res chain seq x y z
N MET A 1 42.29 -15.79 -3.47
CA MET A 1 42.10 -15.77 -4.96
C MET A 1 40.80 -16.48 -5.41
N SER A 2 40.27 -17.46 -4.70
CA SER A 2 39.02 -18.14 -5.10
C SER A 2 37.76 -17.26 -5.05
N GLY A 3 37.63 -16.38 -4.07
CA GLY A 3 36.41 -15.55 -3.90
C GLY A 3 36.19 -14.50 -4.99
N LEU A 4 37.25 -13.80 -5.43
CA LEU A 4 37.15 -12.80 -6.51
C LEU A 4 36.84 -13.47 -7.86
N ASN A 5 37.46 -14.61 -8.15
CA ASN A 5 37.14 -15.33 -9.37
C ASN A 5 35.68 -15.79 -9.43
N ASN A 6 35.15 -16.28 -8.31
CA ASN A 6 33.72 -16.67 -8.22
C ASN A 6 32.82 -15.46 -8.43
N LEU A 7 33.15 -14.29 -7.86
CA LEU A 7 32.40 -13.05 -8.07
C LEU A 7 32.39 -12.65 -9.55
N LEU A 8 33.54 -12.70 -10.21
CA LEU A 8 33.67 -12.36 -11.64
C LEU A 8 32.89 -13.32 -12.54
N LEU A 9 32.89 -14.60 -12.22
CA LEU A 9 32.09 -15.61 -12.93
C LEU A 9 30.60 -15.32 -12.77
N LEU A 10 30.15 -15.11 -11.55
CA LEU A 10 28.75 -14.78 -11.26
C LEU A 10 28.32 -13.47 -11.95
N ALA A 11 29.16 -12.44 -11.91
CA ALA A 11 28.88 -11.17 -12.59
C ALA A 11 28.68 -11.38 -14.10
N LYS A 12 29.49 -12.24 -14.73
CA LYS A 12 29.36 -12.59 -16.14
C LYS A 12 28.09 -13.37 -16.42
N GLU A 13 27.74 -14.34 -15.57
CA GLU A 13 26.50 -15.13 -15.69
C GLU A 13 25.25 -14.26 -15.57
N LEU A 14 25.27 -13.28 -14.67
CA LEU A 14 24.18 -12.32 -14.47
C LEU A 14 24.14 -11.21 -15.54
N GLY A 15 25.10 -11.16 -16.46
CA GLY A 15 25.11 -10.18 -17.54
C GLY A 15 25.70 -8.80 -17.16
N CYS A 16 26.44 -8.69 -16.05
CA CYS A 16 27.16 -7.46 -15.72
C CYS A 16 28.27 -7.20 -16.75
N PRO A 17 28.30 -6.03 -17.41
CA PRO A 17 29.39 -5.68 -18.30
C PRO A 17 30.75 -5.57 -17.58
N GLN A 18 31.83 -5.90 -18.28
CA GLN A 18 33.16 -5.88 -17.66
C GLN A 18 33.61 -4.50 -17.19
N ASP A 19 33.20 -3.43 -17.88
CA ASP A 19 33.49 -2.05 -17.49
C ASP A 19 32.77 -1.69 -16.19
N GLN A 20 31.53 -2.16 -15.97
CA GLN A 20 30.78 -1.96 -14.72
C GLN A 20 31.53 -2.57 -13.53
N ILE A 21 31.94 -3.83 -13.66
CA ILE A 21 32.69 -4.52 -12.60
C ILE A 21 34.04 -3.83 -12.35
N ARG A 22 34.72 -3.40 -13.41
CA ARG A 22 35.96 -2.64 -13.27
C ARG A 22 35.74 -1.32 -12.54
N ASN A 23 34.66 -0.61 -12.81
CA ASN A 23 34.29 0.63 -12.12
C ASN A 23 34.14 0.40 -10.61
N PHE A 24 33.43 -0.63 -10.24
CA PHE A 24 33.20 -1.00 -8.82
C PHE A 24 34.52 -1.37 -8.12
N LEU A 25 35.25 -2.31 -8.68
CA LEU A 25 36.50 -2.79 -8.05
C LEU A 25 37.57 -1.70 -7.96
N SER A 26 37.67 -0.81 -8.95
CA SER A 26 38.63 0.33 -8.91
C SER A 26 38.27 1.37 -7.83
N ALA A 27 37.02 1.44 -7.43
CA ALA A 27 36.56 2.28 -6.35
C ALA A 27 36.60 1.57 -4.97
N GLY A 28 37.05 0.31 -4.93
CA GLY A 28 37.07 -0.50 -3.70
C GLY A 28 35.71 -1.10 -3.30
N TYR A 29 34.70 -0.98 -4.16
CA TYR A 29 33.41 -1.56 -3.91
C TYR A 29 33.34 -3.01 -4.44
N VAL A 30 33.03 -3.95 -3.56
CA VAL A 30 32.81 -5.36 -3.88
C VAL A 30 31.35 -5.69 -3.71
N PRO A 31 30.58 -5.86 -4.80
CA PRO A 31 29.16 -6.13 -4.72
C PRO A 31 28.86 -7.52 -4.12
N LEU A 32 27.77 -7.62 -3.37
CA LEU A 32 27.17 -8.89 -2.96
C LEU A 32 26.48 -9.57 -4.15
N PRO A 33 26.23 -10.89 -4.11
CA PRO A 33 25.58 -11.61 -5.21
C PRO A 33 24.28 -10.96 -5.69
N TRP A 34 23.35 -10.65 -4.79
CA TRP A 34 22.09 -10.00 -5.16
C TRP A 34 22.29 -8.56 -5.71
N GLN A 35 23.35 -7.86 -5.27
CA GLN A 35 23.69 -6.54 -5.81
C GLN A 35 24.17 -6.62 -7.25
N LEU A 36 24.82 -7.71 -7.64
CA LEU A 36 25.17 -7.95 -9.05
C LEU A 36 23.93 -8.06 -9.94
N GLU A 37 22.86 -8.72 -9.48
CA GLU A 37 21.58 -8.77 -10.20
C GLU A 37 21.00 -7.36 -10.38
N PHE A 38 21.03 -6.55 -9.31
CA PHE A 38 20.60 -5.16 -9.38
C PHE A 38 21.44 -4.33 -10.36
N HIS A 39 22.76 -4.51 -10.35
CA HIS A 39 23.68 -3.82 -11.24
C HIS A 39 23.50 -4.24 -12.71
N ALA A 40 23.30 -5.53 -12.97
CA ALA A 40 22.98 -6.03 -14.30
C ALA A 40 21.67 -5.43 -14.83
N ALA A 41 20.61 -5.47 -14.03
CA ALA A 41 19.32 -4.85 -14.38
C ALA A 41 19.44 -3.34 -14.64
N SER A 42 20.32 -2.65 -13.91
CA SER A 42 20.59 -1.23 -14.12
C SER A 42 21.24 -0.93 -15.47
N ARG A 43 22.02 -1.88 -16.01
CA ARG A 43 22.61 -1.79 -17.35
C ARG A 43 21.63 -2.24 -18.45
N GLU A 44 20.73 -3.19 -18.18
CA GLU A 44 19.61 -3.50 -19.08
C GLU A 44 18.73 -2.27 -19.35
N ALA A 45 18.63 -1.36 -18.38
CA ALA A 45 17.89 -0.10 -18.51
C ALA A 45 18.42 0.83 -19.62
N ASP A 46 19.62 0.63 -20.15
CA ASP A 46 20.16 1.40 -21.30
C ASP A 46 19.39 1.05 -22.58
N GLY A 47 18.92 -0.18 -22.70
CA GLY A 47 18.10 -0.63 -23.84
C GLY A 47 16.64 -0.15 -23.73
N ARG A 48 16.02 0.16 -24.88
CA ARG A 48 14.61 0.60 -24.91
C ARG A 48 13.63 -0.44 -24.38
N ASP A 49 13.97 -1.71 -24.51
CA ASP A 49 13.15 -2.84 -24.04
C ASP A 49 13.46 -3.24 -22.60
N GLY A 50 14.51 -2.68 -21.99
CA GLY A 50 14.88 -2.92 -20.61
C GLY A 50 13.97 -2.19 -19.61
N PRO A 51 14.10 -2.50 -18.31
CA PRO A 51 13.32 -1.84 -17.27
C PRO A 51 13.77 -0.39 -17.09
N ASP A 52 12.84 0.53 -16.86
CA ASP A 52 13.14 1.91 -16.45
C ASP A 52 12.91 2.15 -14.95
N GLN A 53 12.42 1.14 -14.25
CA GLN A 53 12.21 1.15 -12.82
C GLN A 53 12.77 -0.13 -12.21
N ILE A 54 13.79 0.02 -11.39
CA ILE A 54 14.46 -1.12 -10.76
C ILE A 54 14.35 -0.99 -9.26
N GLY A 55 13.69 -1.95 -8.64
CA GLY A 55 13.47 -2.01 -7.21
C GLY A 55 14.26 -3.13 -6.56
N CYS A 56 14.79 -2.89 -5.38
CA CYS A 56 15.30 -3.94 -4.51
C CYS A 56 14.58 -3.90 -3.16
N GLY A 57 14.18 -5.07 -2.68
CA GLY A 57 13.36 -5.11 -1.48
C GLY A 57 13.35 -6.44 -0.79
N GLY A 58 12.95 -6.40 0.48
CA GLY A 58 12.88 -7.58 1.34
C GLY A 58 13.30 -7.26 2.77
N ALA A 59 14.13 -8.10 3.39
CA ALA A 59 14.55 -7.95 4.77
C ALA A 59 15.35 -6.66 5.06
N ARG A 60 15.57 -6.36 6.32
CA ARG A 60 16.54 -5.37 6.77
C ARG A 60 17.94 -5.96 6.75
N GLY A 61 18.94 -5.12 6.49
CA GLY A 61 20.35 -5.49 6.61
C GLY A 61 21.06 -6.06 5.36
N PRO A 62 20.41 -6.31 4.20
CA PRO A 62 21.12 -6.88 3.04
C PRO A 62 22.05 -5.88 2.34
N GLY A 63 22.15 -4.61 2.75
CA GLY A 63 23.00 -3.63 2.10
C GLY A 63 22.35 -2.91 0.89
N LYS A 64 21.01 -2.75 0.89
CA LYS A 64 20.27 -2.13 -0.23
C LYS A 64 20.77 -0.71 -0.56
N SER A 65 20.78 0.18 0.42
CA SER A 65 21.24 1.57 0.24
C SER A 65 22.66 1.63 -0.31
N HIS A 66 23.53 0.74 0.17
CA HIS A 66 24.92 0.67 -0.27
C HIS A 66 25.02 0.27 -1.74
N GLY A 67 24.31 -0.77 -2.17
CA GLY A 67 24.28 -1.21 -3.57
C GLY A 67 23.69 -0.17 -4.52
N VAL A 68 22.55 0.45 -4.13
CA VAL A 68 21.88 1.45 -4.96
C VAL A 68 22.73 2.72 -5.09
N PHE A 69 23.32 3.19 -4.01
CA PHE A 69 24.20 4.36 -4.07
C PHE A 69 25.48 4.08 -4.88
N ALA A 70 26.07 2.89 -4.73
CA ALA A 70 27.21 2.46 -5.53
C ALA A 70 26.88 2.41 -7.03
N GLN A 71 25.69 1.94 -7.42
CA GLN A 71 25.26 1.95 -8.83
C GLN A 71 25.26 3.36 -9.40
N VAL A 72 24.62 4.29 -8.71
CA VAL A 72 24.54 5.69 -9.19
C VAL A 72 25.90 6.36 -9.21
N ALA A 73 26.62 6.27 -8.11
CA ALA A 73 27.87 7.02 -7.96
C ALA A 73 29.05 6.41 -8.73
N LEU A 74 29.20 5.08 -8.70
CA LEU A 74 30.40 4.40 -9.24
C LEU A 74 30.23 3.91 -10.67
N ASP A 75 28.99 3.73 -11.13
CA ASP A 75 28.74 3.28 -12.49
C ASP A 75 28.04 4.35 -13.34
N ASP A 76 26.83 4.77 -13.00
CA ASP A 76 26.06 5.68 -13.84
C ASP A 76 26.76 7.03 -14.04
N CYS A 77 27.14 7.70 -12.94
CA CYS A 77 27.86 8.97 -13.00
C CYS A 77 29.25 8.86 -13.65
N ARG A 78 29.92 7.72 -13.51
CA ARG A 78 31.27 7.53 -14.08
C ARG A 78 31.26 7.35 -15.57
N ARG A 79 30.26 6.65 -16.11
CA ARG A 79 30.21 6.36 -17.54
C ARG A 79 29.45 7.40 -18.37
N TYR A 80 28.75 8.31 -17.70
CA TYR A 80 27.98 9.34 -18.38
C TYR A 80 28.19 10.72 -17.72
N PRO A 81 29.02 11.59 -18.35
CA PRO A 81 29.37 12.89 -17.77
C PRO A 81 28.16 13.79 -17.53
N GLY A 82 28.20 14.56 -16.45
CA GLY A 82 27.20 15.58 -16.13
C GLY A 82 25.83 15.03 -15.76
N LEU A 83 25.68 13.73 -15.40
CA LEU A 83 24.42 13.20 -14.90
C LEU A 83 23.94 13.93 -13.66
N LYS A 84 22.64 14.14 -13.57
CA LYS A 84 21.96 14.69 -12.41
C LYS A 84 21.05 13.64 -11.79
N ALA A 85 21.46 13.13 -10.65
CA ALA A 85 20.69 12.18 -9.86
C ALA A 85 20.03 12.86 -8.66
N LEU A 86 18.78 12.49 -8.36
CA LEU A 86 18.12 12.78 -7.08
C LEU A 86 18.20 11.52 -6.22
N TYR A 87 18.76 11.65 -5.01
CA TYR A 87 18.78 10.59 -4.02
C TYR A 87 17.83 10.97 -2.89
N LEU A 88 16.62 10.46 -2.91
CA LEU A 88 15.52 10.86 -2.04
C LEU A 88 15.32 9.83 -0.93
N ARG A 89 15.23 10.32 0.32
CA ARG A 89 15.00 9.50 1.49
C ARG A 89 14.00 10.16 2.43
N LYS A 90 13.20 9.34 3.13
CA LYS A 90 12.37 9.83 4.22
C LYS A 90 13.23 10.31 5.37
N ILE A 91 12.96 11.52 5.92
CA ILE A 91 13.70 12.07 7.05
C ILE A 91 13.44 11.24 8.30
N GLY A 92 14.56 10.71 8.88
CA GLY A 92 14.64 10.46 10.31
C GLY A 92 15.61 11.43 10.94
N LYS A 93 15.64 11.53 12.26
CA LYS A 93 16.50 12.44 13.02
C LYS A 93 18.00 12.34 12.62
N ASN A 94 18.41 11.18 12.09
CA ASN A 94 19.78 10.84 11.73
C ASN A 94 19.98 10.65 10.20
N ALA A 95 19.05 11.11 9.35
CA ALA A 95 19.13 10.86 7.90
C ALA A 95 20.41 11.43 7.27
N ARG A 96 20.86 12.60 7.72
CA ARG A 96 22.10 13.21 7.24
C ARG A 96 23.34 12.41 7.66
N GLU A 97 23.38 11.92 8.89
CA GLU A 97 24.48 11.12 9.41
C GLU A 97 24.57 9.77 8.67
N GLN A 98 23.44 9.11 8.50
CA GLN A 98 23.36 7.86 7.72
C GLN A 98 23.82 8.05 6.26
N PHE A 99 23.50 9.18 5.66
CA PHE A 99 23.99 9.49 4.33
C PHE A 99 25.51 9.75 4.32
N GLU A 100 26.02 10.46 5.31
CA GLU A 100 27.47 10.68 5.47
C GLU A 100 28.25 9.36 5.59
N ASP A 101 27.72 8.42 6.39
CA ASP A 101 28.29 7.09 6.53
C ASP A 101 28.25 6.31 5.21
N LEU A 102 27.13 6.36 4.52
CA LEU A 102 26.96 5.74 3.21
C LEU A 102 27.93 6.31 2.17
N ARG A 103 28.01 7.63 2.08
CA ARG A 103 28.93 8.34 1.18
C ARG A 103 30.37 7.98 1.48
N ARG A 104 30.79 8.03 2.73
CA ARG A 104 32.15 7.69 3.14
C ARG A 104 32.49 6.23 2.81
N SER A 105 31.57 5.30 3.05
CA SER A 105 31.82 3.88 2.78
C SER A 105 31.95 3.58 1.29
N VAL A 106 31.11 4.19 0.44
CA VAL A 106 31.08 3.93 -1.00
C VAL A 106 32.14 4.73 -1.76
N LEU A 107 32.41 5.98 -1.35
CA LEU A 107 33.30 6.90 -2.05
C LEU A 107 34.67 7.05 -1.39
N THR A 108 35.07 6.11 -0.53
CA THR A 108 36.37 6.17 0.18
C THR A 108 37.57 6.39 -0.75
N SER A 109 37.58 5.75 -1.90
CA SER A 109 38.68 5.79 -2.87
C SER A 109 38.36 6.63 -4.12
N VAL A 110 37.31 7.45 -4.03
CA VAL A 110 36.80 8.25 -5.14
C VAL A 110 36.92 9.73 -4.82
N ASP A 111 37.56 10.49 -5.69
CA ASP A 111 37.62 11.95 -5.56
C ASP A 111 36.23 12.54 -5.83
N HIS A 112 35.76 13.33 -4.89
CA HIS A 112 34.44 13.97 -4.93
C HIS A 112 34.37 15.18 -4.00
N ASP A 113 33.52 16.15 -4.36
CA ASP A 113 33.16 17.25 -3.48
C ASP A 113 31.78 17.03 -2.84
N TYR A 114 31.63 17.35 -1.58
CA TYR A 114 30.33 17.31 -0.92
C TYR A 114 30.00 18.64 -0.24
N ASN A 115 29.09 19.38 -0.84
CA ASN A 115 28.55 20.58 -0.25
C ASN A 115 27.42 20.23 0.74
N ARG A 116 27.72 20.28 2.03
CA ARG A 116 26.79 19.96 3.12
C ARG A 116 25.59 20.91 3.20
N ASN A 117 25.74 22.15 2.76
CA ASN A 117 24.67 23.14 2.84
C ASN A 117 23.61 22.89 1.77
N SER A 118 24.03 22.63 0.54
CA SER A 118 23.13 22.33 -0.57
C SER A 118 22.74 20.85 -0.65
N GLY A 119 23.42 19.95 0.07
CA GLY A 119 23.20 18.51 -0.03
C GLY A 119 23.62 17.92 -1.38
N VAL A 120 24.63 18.48 -2.04
CA VAL A 120 25.07 18.02 -3.36
C VAL A 120 26.43 17.35 -3.29
N VAL A 121 26.51 16.13 -3.79
CA VAL A 121 27.78 15.44 -4.08
C VAL A 121 28.11 15.65 -5.55
N THR A 122 29.26 16.21 -5.84
CA THR A 122 29.79 16.38 -7.19
C THR A 122 30.87 15.32 -7.43
N LEU A 123 30.68 14.57 -8.52
CA LEU A 123 31.56 13.50 -8.95
C LEU A 123 32.21 13.85 -10.30
N TRP A 124 32.88 12.90 -10.88
CA TRP A 124 33.55 13.01 -12.19
C TRP A 124 32.72 13.77 -13.22
N ASP A 125 33.42 14.55 -14.02
CA ASP A 125 32.84 15.26 -15.16
C ASP A 125 31.55 16.01 -14.84
N GLU A 126 31.51 16.63 -13.66
CA GLU A 126 30.40 17.46 -13.15
C GLU A 126 29.09 16.68 -12.91
N SER A 127 29.12 15.36 -12.86
CA SER A 127 27.95 14.58 -12.41
C SER A 127 27.60 14.91 -10.97
N ARG A 128 26.30 15.06 -10.68
CA ARG A 128 25.82 15.53 -9.37
C ARG A 128 24.76 14.58 -8.80
N ILE A 129 24.92 14.25 -7.52
CA ILE A 129 23.89 13.56 -6.75
C ILE A 129 23.31 14.56 -5.76
N VAL A 130 22.07 14.95 -5.97
CA VAL A 130 21.31 15.84 -5.08
C VAL A 130 20.66 14.99 -3.99
N ILE A 131 21.04 15.25 -2.74
CA ILE A 131 20.48 14.54 -1.59
C ILE A 131 19.19 15.24 -1.18
N GLY A 132 18.10 14.60 -1.50
CA GLY A 132 16.75 15.03 -1.16
C GLY A 132 16.21 14.30 0.06
N HIS A 133 15.23 14.91 0.69
CA HIS A 133 14.54 14.31 1.82
C HIS A 133 13.08 14.77 1.88
N PHE A 134 12.23 13.96 2.48
CA PHE A 134 10.84 14.30 2.75
C PHE A 134 10.47 13.83 4.16
N LYS A 135 9.75 14.64 4.89
CA LYS A 135 9.11 14.28 6.16
C LYS A 135 7.70 13.79 5.89
N ASP A 136 6.98 14.61 5.15
CA ASP A 136 5.62 14.35 4.70
C ASP A 136 5.57 14.29 3.18
N GLU A 137 4.55 13.69 2.61
CA GLU A 137 4.42 13.56 1.14
C GLU A 137 4.40 14.89 0.39
N LYS A 138 3.94 15.97 1.04
CA LYS A 138 3.96 17.33 0.46
C LYS A 138 5.37 17.85 0.17
N ASP A 139 6.36 17.41 0.93
CA ASP A 139 7.74 17.83 0.71
C ASP A 139 8.30 17.33 -0.62
N VAL A 140 7.74 16.25 -1.15
CA VAL A 140 8.08 15.67 -2.45
C VAL A 140 7.84 16.67 -3.58
N ASP A 141 6.86 17.55 -3.43
CA ASP A 141 6.49 18.55 -4.44
C ASP A 141 7.63 19.56 -4.69
N SER A 142 8.55 19.73 -3.75
CA SER A 142 9.72 20.59 -3.91
C SER A 142 10.74 20.09 -4.96
N TYR A 143 10.64 18.83 -5.38
CA TYR A 143 11.50 18.22 -6.40
C TYR A 143 10.85 18.22 -7.79
N LEU A 144 9.61 18.68 -7.90
CA LEU A 144 8.89 18.76 -9.16
C LEU A 144 9.41 19.90 -10.04
N GLY A 145 9.21 19.74 -11.35
CA GLY A 145 9.65 20.74 -12.34
C GLY A 145 11.14 20.72 -12.66
N ILE A 146 11.93 19.96 -11.91
CA ILE A 146 13.37 19.80 -12.12
C ILE A 146 13.60 18.49 -12.90
N GLU A 147 14.49 18.55 -13.89
CA GLU A 147 14.91 17.35 -14.62
C GLU A 147 15.94 16.55 -13.82
N TYR A 148 15.68 15.24 -13.67
CA TYR A 148 16.61 14.28 -13.09
C TYR A 148 16.79 13.08 -14.02
N ASP A 149 18.03 12.82 -14.42
CA ASP A 149 18.42 11.69 -15.26
C ASP A 149 18.23 10.34 -14.53
N VAL A 150 18.44 10.37 -13.22
CA VAL A 150 18.25 9.23 -12.31
C VAL A 150 17.51 9.71 -11.06
N ILE A 151 16.50 8.97 -10.62
CA ILE A 151 15.87 9.18 -9.32
C ILE A 151 16.07 7.93 -8.47
N VAL A 152 16.60 8.10 -7.27
CA VAL A 152 16.65 7.06 -6.25
C VAL A 152 15.63 7.39 -5.18
N ILE A 153 14.80 6.41 -4.83
CA ILE A 153 13.81 6.53 -3.76
C ILE A 153 14.09 5.45 -2.73
N GLU A 154 14.68 5.85 -1.60
CA GLU A 154 14.82 4.96 -0.45
C GLU A 154 13.54 4.90 0.35
N GLU A 155 13.25 3.73 0.89
CA GLU A 155 12.00 3.46 1.62
C GLU A 155 10.76 3.79 0.78
N ALA A 156 10.74 3.36 -0.49
CA ALA A 156 9.69 3.69 -1.47
C ALA A 156 8.26 3.37 -0.98
N THR A 157 8.09 2.36 -0.12
CA THR A 157 6.80 2.07 0.53
C THR A 157 6.36 3.12 1.55
N SER A 158 7.17 4.15 1.82
CA SER A 158 6.77 5.30 2.63
C SER A 158 5.97 6.34 1.84
N LEU A 159 5.87 6.18 0.52
CA LEU A 159 5.11 7.04 -0.39
C LEU A 159 3.81 6.37 -0.82
N SER A 160 2.79 7.19 -1.08
CA SER A 160 1.60 6.77 -1.82
C SER A 160 1.91 6.50 -3.29
N PRO A 161 1.04 5.76 -4.02
CA PRO A 161 1.24 5.51 -5.45
C PRO A 161 1.24 6.82 -6.25
N LEU A 162 0.42 7.80 -5.87
CA LEU A 162 0.35 9.11 -6.50
C LEU A 162 1.70 9.85 -6.38
N LYS A 163 2.27 9.93 -5.18
CA LYS A 163 3.55 10.63 -4.98
C LYS A 163 4.74 9.92 -5.65
N TYR A 164 4.73 8.61 -5.70
CA TYR A 164 5.69 7.86 -6.49
C TYR A 164 5.58 8.20 -7.99
N GLN A 165 4.36 8.25 -8.53
CA GLN A 165 4.13 8.62 -9.94
C GLN A 165 4.55 10.07 -10.20
N THR A 166 4.18 11.00 -9.33
CA THR A 166 4.54 12.43 -9.42
C THR A 166 6.07 12.64 -9.49
N LEU A 167 6.84 11.88 -8.69
CA LEU A 167 8.31 11.91 -8.79
C LEU A 167 8.79 11.40 -10.15
N ARG A 168 8.17 10.35 -10.69
CA ARG A 168 8.52 9.82 -12.00
C ARG A 168 8.30 10.82 -13.13
N ASP A 169 7.34 11.73 -13.00
CA ASP A 169 7.11 12.79 -14.01
C ASP A 169 8.31 13.77 -14.09
N SER A 170 9.12 13.87 -13.03
CA SER A 170 10.40 14.60 -13.01
C SER A 170 11.59 13.76 -13.51
N ASN A 171 11.41 12.45 -13.71
CA ASN A 171 12.45 11.55 -14.23
C ASN A 171 12.48 11.60 -15.75
N ARG A 172 13.21 12.56 -16.26
CA ARG A 172 13.42 12.80 -17.69
C ARG A 172 14.86 13.21 -17.95
N THR A 173 15.28 13.13 -19.19
CA THR A 173 16.66 13.45 -19.57
C THR A 173 16.71 14.14 -20.92
N SER A 174 17.52 15.19 -21.02
CA SER A 174 17.90 15.83 -22.28
C SER A 174 19.22 15.25 -22.86
N LYS A 175 19.82 14.28 -22.18
CA LYS A 175 21.11 13.69 -22.57
C LYS A 175 20.94 12.62 -23.63
N LEU A 176 21.63 12.81 -24.77
CA LEU A 176 21.66 11.82 -25.85
C LEU A 176 22.39 10.55 -25.39
N GLY A 177 21.76 9.39 -25.61
CA GLY A 177 22.35 8.10 -25.26
C GLY A 177 22.15 7.67 -23.80
N TRP A 178 21.57 8.53 -22.96
CA TRP A 178 21.11 8.15 -21.63
C TRP A 178 19.60 7.91 -21.65
N ARG A 179 19.12 6.93 -20.88
CA ARG A 179 17.70 6.70 -20.63
C ARG A 179 17.41 6.95 -19.17
N ALA A 180 16.48 7.88 -18.91
CA ALA A 180 16.04 8.20 -17.55
C ALA A 180 15.48 6.96 -16.85
N ARG A 181 15.80 6.81 -15.57
CA ARG A 181 15.45 5.62 -14.78
C ARG A 181 15.23 5.92 -13.31
N VAL A 182 14.46 5.07 -12.65
CA VAL A 182 14.20 5.14 -11.22
C VAL A 182 14.75 3.90 -10.54
N TYR A 183 15.57 4.10 -9.54
CA TYR A 183 15.99 3.06 -8.60
C TYR A 183 15.22 3.22 -7.29
N ASN A 184 14.82 2.12 -6.69
CA ASN A 184 14.17 2.20 -5.39
C ASN A 184 14.57 1.05 -4.48
N SER A 185 14.64 1.35 -3.19
CA SER A 185 14.88 0.35 -2.15
C SER A 185 13.82 0.43 -1.10
N THR A 186 13.38 -0.72 -0.57
CA THR A 186 12.38 -0.73 0.47
C THR A 186 12.33 -2.05 1.25
N ASN A 187 11.51 -2.05 2.31
CA ASN A 187 11.12 -3.26 3.03
C ASN A 187 9.60 -3.40 2.93
N PRO A 188 9.05 -4.62 3.13
CA PRO A 188 7.61 -4.80 3.29
C PRO A 188 7.07 -3.90 4.41
N GLY A 189 5.92 -3.29 4.18
CA GLY A 189 5.28 -2.41 5.14
C GLY A 189 5.05 -0.99 4.67
N ASN A 190 4.63 -0.14 5.60
CA ASN A 190 4.24 1.25 5.36
C ASN A 190 3.01 1.38 4.43
N ILE A 191 2.60 2.63 4.21
CA ILE A 191 1.40 2.99 3.42
C ILE A 191 1.46 2.50 1.97
N GLY A 192 2.66 2.39 1.43
CA GLY A 192 2.90 1.99 0.04
C GLY A 192 3.08 0.49 -0.17
N HIS A 193 2.92 -0.35 0.86
CA HIS A 193 3.13 -1.79 0.74
C HIS A 193 2.34 -2.42 -0.42
N GLY A 194 1.04 -2.13 -0.48
CA GLY A 194 0.14 -2.73 -1.47
C GLY A 194 0.49 -2.38 -2.91
N TRP A 195 0.65 -1.07 -3.20
CA TRP A 195 1.00 -0.65 -4.55
C TRP A 195 2.38 -1.13 -4.98
N TYR A 196 3.36 -1.14 -4.06
CA TYR A 196 4.72 -1.61 -4.37
C TYR A 196 4.72 -3.11 -4.68
N LYS A 197 4.01 -3.90 -3.88
CA LYS A 197 3.82 -5.33 -4.11
C LYS A 197 3.19 -5.59 -5.48
N LYS A 198 2.11 -4.89 -5.82
CA LYS A 198 1.41 -5.01 -7.10
C LYS A 198 2.28 -4.61 -8.30
N ARG A 199 3.10 -3.55 -8.14
CA ARG A 199 3.92 -2.99 -9.23
C ARG A 199 5.23 -3.73 -9.47
N PHE A 200 5.89 -4.21 -8.42
CA PHE A 200 7.23 -4.79 -8.48
C PHE A 200 7.26 -6.28 -8.14
N VAL A 201 6.71 -6.66 -6.99
CA VAL A 201 6.88 -8.01 -6.45
C VAL A 201 6.04 -9.04 -7.19
N GLU A 202 4.77 -8.76 -7.46
CA GLU A 202 3.89 -9.69 -8.15
C GLU A 202 4.27 -9.92 -9.61
N PRO A 203 4.65 -8.89 -10.41
CA PRO A 203 5.17 -9.13 -11.75
C PRO A 203 6.43 -9.98 -11.74
N HIS A 204 7.35 -9.77 -10.79
CA HIS A 204 8.52 -10.60 -10.59
C HIS A 204 8.15 -12.06 -10.32
N ARG A 205 7.30 -12.32 -9.33
CA ARG A 205 6.84 -13.67 -8.97
C ARG A 205 6.15 -14.41 -10.12
N LYS A 206 5.48 -13.66 -11.00
CA LYS A 206 4.76 -14.19 -12.17
C LYS A 206 5.62 -14.24 -13.43
N ALA A 207 6.90 -13.85 -13.37
CA ALA A 207 7.80 -13.68 -14.53
C ALA A 207 7.15 -12.81 -15.66
N LYS A 208 6.46 -11.73 -15.28
CA LYS A 208 5.76 -10.79 -16.17
C LYS A 208 6.30 -9.37 -16.08
N GLU A 209 7.55 -9.22 -15.66
CA GLU A 209 8.23 -7.93 -15.60
C GLU A 209 8.48 -7.40 -17.03
N ARG A 210 8.16 -6.14 -17.25
CA ARG A 210 8.35 -5.46 -18.54
C ARG A 210 9.13 -4.16 -18.38
N TYR A 211 8.57 -3.20 -17.67
CA TYR A 211 9.20 -1.89 -17.40
C TYR A 211 9.73 -1.79 -15.98
N THR A 212 9.38 -2.76 -15.15
CA THR A 212 9.87 -2.87 -13.78
C THR A 212 10.77 -4.08 -13.66
N ARG A 213 11.73 -4.02 -12.76
CA ARG A 213 12.52 -5.16 -12.29
C ARG A 213 12.52 -5.15 -10.78
N PHE A 214 12.31 -6.31 -10.17
CA PHE A 214 12.40 -6.45 -8.72
C PHE A 214 13.48 -7.44 -8.34
N ILE A 215 14.41 -7.02 -7.48
CA ILE A 215 15.47 -7.87 -6.96
C ILE A 215 15.20 -8.10 -5.46
N PRO A 216 14.83 -9.32 -5.07
CA PRO A 216 14.65 -9.66 -3.65
C PRO A 216 16.00 -9.66 -2.94
N ALA A 217 16.02 -9.23 -1.68
CA ALA A 217 17.20 -9.27 -0.84
C ALA A 217 16.84 -9.54 0.62
N THR A 218 17.53 -10.46 1.23
CA THR A 218 17.37 -10.87 2.62
C THR A 218 18.61 -10.58 3.45
N VAL A 219 18.52 -10.70 4.77
CA VAL A 219 19.68 -10.50 5.63
C VAL A 219 20.75 -11.58 5.40
N GLU A 220 20.37 -12.74 4.90
CA GLU A 220 21.32 -13.84 4.61
C GLU A 220 22.23 -13.52 3.43
N ASP A 221 21.76 -12.66 2.53
CA ASP A 221 22.52 -12.25 1.35
C ASP A 221 23.69 -11.32 1.69
N ASN A 222 23.77 -10.84 2.95
CA ASN A 222 24.86 -9.97 3.42
C ASN A 222 25.86 -10.74 4.29
N VAL A 223 26.94 -11.14 3.68
CA VAL A 223 28.02 -11.87 4.37
C VAL A 223 28.81 -11.00 5.37
N PHE A 224 28.69 -9.66 5.29
CA PHE A 224 29.39 -8.71 6.14
C PHE A 224 28.58 -8.29 7.36
N ILE A 225 27.34 -8.75 7.50
CA ILE A 225 26.48 -8.33 8.59
C ILE A 225 26.91 -8.97 9.91
N ASP A 226 26.86 -8.16 10.96
CA ASP A 226 27.11 -8.64 12.32
C ASP A 226 26.13 -9.74 12.70
N PRO A 227 26.61 -10.92 13.16
CA PRO A 227 25.74 -11.98 13.65
C PRO A 227 24.77 -11.55 14.75
N ASP A 228 25.18 -10.63 15.63
CA ASP A 228 24.30 -10.06 16.65
C ASP A 228 23.14 -9.26 16.07
N TYR A 229 23.34 -8.62 14.92
CA TYR A 229 22.25 -7.93 14.25
C TYR A 229 21.19 -8.93 13.71
N ARG A 230 21.61 -10.08 13.18
CA ARG A 230 20.70 -11.15 12.78
C ARG A 230 19.86 -11.63 13.96
N ARG A 231 20.50 -11.91 15.10
CA ARG A 231 19.81 -12.29 16.33
C ARG A 231 18.79 -11.23 16.77
N LYS A 232 19.14 -9.94 16.73
CA LYS A 232 18.20 -8.85 17.05
C LYS A 232 17.00 -8.81 16.10
N LEU A 233 17.16 -9.18 14.84
CA LEU A 233 16.03 -9.32 13.93
C LEU A 233 15.12 -10.50 14.29
N GLU A 234 15.67 -11.57 14.83
CA GLU A 234 14.94 -12.78 15.28
C GLU A 234 14.16 -12.54 16.58
N GLU A 235 14.55 -11.56 17.39
CA GLU A 235 13.83 -11.13 18.58
C GLU A 235 12.49 -10.42 18.26
N ASN A 236 12.30 -9.99 17.01
CA ASN A 236 11.00 -9.49 16.58
C ASN A 236 9.95 -10.61 16.54
N THR A 237 8.71 -10.25 16.69
CA THR A 237 7.57 -11.18 16.63
C THR A 237 6.56 -10.77 15.57
N GLY A 238 5.65 -11.67 15.21
CA GLY A 238 4.57 -11.43 14.30
C GLY A 238 5.03 -10.87 12.94
N TRP A 239 4.30 -9.89 12.43
CA TRP A 239 4.58 -9.29 11.12
C TRP A 239 5.98 -8.65 11.02
N ARG A 240 6.52 -8.10 12.11
CA ARG A 240 7.85 -7.49 12.11
C ARG A 240 8.95 -8.51 11.84
N LEU A 241 8.85 -9.68 12.44
CA LEU A 241 9.77 -10.78 12.17
C LEU A 241 9.70 -11.19 10.69
N ARG A 242 8.50 -11.41 10.18
CA ARG A 242 8.27 -11.76 8.75
C ARG A 242 8.80 -10.69 7.81
N ALA A 243 8.51 -9.41 8.08
CA ALA A 243 8.96 -8.29 7.25
C ALA A 243 10.47 -8.07 7.31
N TYR A 244 11.00 -7.94 8.53
CA TYR A 244 12.34 -7.41 8.71
C TYR A 244 13.41 -8.51 8.66
N ARG A 245 13.06 -9.72 9.07
CA ARG A 245 13.96 -10.87 9.05
C ARG A 245 13.90 -11.64 7.74
N TYR A 246 12.68 -11.92 7.27
CA TYR A 246 12.47 -12.77 6.09
C TYR A 246 12.13 -11.99 4.82
N GLY A 247 11.83 -10.70 4.92
CA GLY A 247 11.48 -9.88 3.75
C GLY A 247 10.17 -10.31 3.09
N ASP A 248 9.25 -10.86 3.87
CA ASP A 248 8.00 -11.42 3.38
C ASP A 248 7.02 -10.33 2.94
N TRP A 249 6.65 -10.35 1.69
CA TRP A 249 5.69 -9.41 1.08
C TRP A 249 4.23 -9.86 1.21
N ASP A 250 3.97 -11.03 1.77
CA ASP A 250 2.61 -11.52 2.02
C ASP A 250 2.12 -11.19 3.44
N ILE A 251 2.93 -10.41 4.14
CA ILE A 251 2.51 -9.81 5.40
C ILE A 251 1.85 -8.48 5.15
N ALA A 252 0.93 -8.16 6.01
CA ALA A 252 0.40 -6.82 6.18
C ALA A 252 1.17 -6.11 7.30
N ALA A 253 2.19 -5.40 6.92
CA ALA A 253 3.06 -4.72 7.89
C ALA A 253 2.37 -3.52 8.53
N GLY A 254 2.21 -3.56 9.84
CA GLY A 254 1.44 -2.58 10.59
C GLY A 254 -0.06 -2.77 10.46
N GLN A 255 -0.50 -3.89 9.90
CA GLN A 255 -1.89 -4.23 9.75
C GLN A 255 -2.60 -4.16 11.10
N PHE A 256 -3.67 -3.39 11.12
CA PHE A 256 -4.52 -3.30 12.29
C PHE A 256 -5.26 -4.63 12.52
N PHE A 257 -5.77 -5.21 11.42
CA PHE A 257 -6.50 -6.48 11.42
C PHE A 257 -5.56 -7.66 11.13
N SER A 258 -4.60 -7.91 12.02
CA SER A 258 -3.54 -8.92 11.84
C SER A 258 -4.07 -10.36 11.79
N THR A 259 -5.27 -10.62 12.30
CA THR A 259 -5.94 -11.92 12.27
C THR A 259 -6.71 -12.17 10.97
N TRP A 260 -6.74 -11.17 10.05
CA TRP A 260 -7.34 -11.37 8.74
C TRP A 260 -6.65 -12.49 7.96
N ASN A 261 -7.43 -13.45 7.55
CA ASN A 261 -6.99 -14.59 6.75
C ASN A 261 -7.97 -14.81 5.60
N ARG A 262 -7.53 -14.54 4.35
CA ARG A 262 -8.41 -14.66 3.18
C ARG A 262 -9.05 -16.06 3.07
N ALA A 263 -8.31 -17.12 3.38
CA ALA A 263 -8.83 -18.49 3.27
C ALA A 263 -9.92 -18.81 4.30
N ALA A 264 -9.91 -18.12 5.45
CA ALA A 264 -10.90 -18.32 6.51
C ALA A 264 -12.12 -17.39 6.38
N HIS A 265 -11.91 -16.15 5.89
CA HIS A 265 -12.95 -15.12 5.89
C HIS A 265 -13.63 -14.92 4.54
N VAL A 266 -13.02 -15.32 3.42
CA VAL A 266 -13.62 -15.13 2.09
C VAL A 266 -14.22 -16.43 1.60
N ILE A 267 -15.52 -16.38 1.31
CA ILE A 267 -16.31 -17.54 0.92
C ILE A 267 -17.00 -17.32 -0.43
N LYS A 268 -17.42 -18.41 -1.06
CA LYS A 268 -18.25 -18.33 -2.24
C LYS A 268 -19.68 -17.91 -1.90
N PRO A 269 -20.35 -17.15 -2.77
CA PRO A 269 -21.75 -16.82 -2.60
C PRO A 269 -22.63 -18.07 -2.48
N PHE A 270 -23.64 -17.95 -1.63
CA PHE A 270 -24.71 -18.95 -1.51
C PHE A 270 -26.07 -18.23 -1.47
N ASP A 271 -27.15 -18.94 -1.67
CA ASP A 271 -28.50 -18.36 -1.63
C ASP A 271 -28.88 -17.99 -0.20
N ILE A 272 -29.16 -16.70 0.05
CA ILE A 272 -29.48 -16.19 1.37
C ILE A 272 -30.92 -16.54 1.73
N PRO A 273 -31.17 -17.27 2.85
CA PRO A 273 -32.52 -17.57 3.32
C PRO A 273 -33.37 -16.31 3.47
N LEU A 274 -34.63 -16.39 3.12
CA LEU A 274 -35.54 -15.24 3.11
C LEU A 274 -35.84 -14.67 4.51
N ASP A 275 -35.70 -15.48 5.53
CA ASP A 275 -35.89 -15.14 6.94
C ASP A 275 -34.66 -14.51 7.58
N TRP A 276 -33.51 -14.54 6.91
CA TRP A 276 -32.32 -13.86 7.42
C TRP A 276 -32.47 -12.35 7.29
N PRO A 277 -32.12 -11.58 8.36
CA PRO A 277 -32.17 -10.14 8.32
C PRO A 277 -31.16 -9.58 7.33
N VAL A 278 -31.55 -8.58 6.57
CA VAL A 278 -30.65 -7.89 5.63
C VAL A 278 -30.60 -6.41 5.97
N TRP A 279 -29.40 -5.85 6.10
CA TRP A 279 -29.17 -4.43 6.29
C TRP A 279 -28.04 -3.92 5.41
N MET A 280 -27.92 -2.61 5.32
CA MET A 280 -26.85 -1.99 4.52
C MET A 280 -26.14 -0.90 5.29
N ALA A 281 -24.89 -0.68 4.92
CA ALA A 281 -24.14 0.49 5.36
C ALA A 281 -23.54 1.21 4.16
N LYS A 282 -23.43 2.52 4.29
CA LYS A 282 -22.96 3.41 3.25
C LYS A 282 -21.90 4.34 3.79
N ASP A 283 -20.79 4.46 3.07
CA ASP A 283 -19.89 5.60 3.15
C ASP A 283 -20.05 6.48 1.91
N TYR A 284 -20.10 7.80 2.10
CA TYR A 284 -20.41 8.74 1.01
C TYR A 284 -19.18 9.52 0.59
N GLY A 285 -18.85 9.43 -0.69
CA GLY A 285 -17.95 10.34 -1.36
C GLY A 285 -18.54 10.85 -2.68
N PHE A 286 -18.01 11.91 -3.23
CA PHE A 286 -18.29 12.34 -4.60
C PHE A 286 -17.03 12.13 -5.46
N VAL A 287 -15.92 12.76 -5.12
CA VAL A 287 -14.59 12.49 -5.71
C VAL A 287 -14.07 11.16 -5.17
N HIS A 288 -14.08 11.01 -3.85
CA HIS A 288 -13.89 9.71 -3.20
C HIS A 288 -15.04 8.75 -3.54
N PRO A 289 -14.83 7.45 -3.52
CA PRO A 289 -15.89 6.48 -3.78
C PRO A 289 -17.06 6.60 -2.80
N THR A 290 -18.28 6.51 -3.33
CA THR A 290 -19.42 6.08 -2.52
C THR A 290 -19.43 4.56 -2.49
N VAL A 291 -19.48 4.00 -1.31
CA VAL A 291 -19.52 2.55 -1.08
C VAL A 291 -20.82 2.16 -0.38
N PHE A 292 -21.47 1.11 -0.89
CA PHE A 292 -22.54 0.41 -0.17
C PHE A 292 -22.12 -1.03 0.06
N LEU A 293 -22.25 -1.49 1.29
CA LEU A 293 -22.10 -2.89 1.67
C LEU A 293 -23.42 -3.45 2.15
N VAL A 294 -23.75 -4.64 1.66
CA VAL A 294 -24.96 -5.39 2.03
C VAL A 294 -24.58 -6.49 3.00
N PHE A 295 -25.29 -6.58 4.10
CA PHE A 295 -25.02 -7.51 5.20
C PHE A 295 -26.19 -8.43 5.46
N THR A 296 -25.89 -9.61 6.01
CA THR A 296 -26.86 -10.52 6.62
C THR A 296 -26.24 -11.23 7.83
N ALA A 297 -27.04 -11.90 8.61
CA ALA A 297 -26.57 -12.73 9.73
C ALA A 297 -27.40 -14.00 9.81
N ASP A 298 -26.77 -15.09 10.26
CA ASP A 298 -27.45 -16.34 10.60
C ASP A 298 -27.92 -16.39 12.06
N GLY A 299 -28.59 -17.50 12.42
CA GLY A 299 -29.06 -17.72 13.78
C GLY A 299 -27.96 -18.01 14.80
N ASP A 300 -26.73 -18.31 14.36
CA ASP A 300 -25.56 -18.60 15.21
C ASP A 300 -24.74 -17.33 15.51
N GLY A 301 -25.14 -16.20 14.95
CA GLY A 301 -24.49 -14.89 15.15
C GLY A 301 -23.30 -14.65 14.24
N ASN A 302 -23.12 -15.44 13.18
CA ASN A 302 -22.20 -15.13 12.13
C ASN A 302 -22.75 -14.01 11.27
N GLN A 303 -21.89 -13.11 10.82
CA GLN A 303 -22.22 -12.00 9.96
C GLN A 303 -21.58 -12.18 8.58
N TYR A 304 -22.28 -11.76 7.56
CA TYR A 304 -21.85 -11.93 6.17
C TYR A 304 -21.94 -10.61 5.42
N VAL A 305 -20.87 -10.25 4.71
CA VAL A 305 -20.92 -9.22 3.66
C VAL A 305 -21.25 -9.91 2.36
N ILE A 306 -22.46 -9.71 1.87
CA ILE A 306 -23.02 -10.48 0.73
C ILE A 306 -23.05 -9.70 -0.57
N GLY A 307 -22.79 -8.38 -0.51
CA GLY A 307 -22.74 -7.53 -1.69
C GLY A 307 -22.00 -6.23 -1.45
N GLU A 308 -21.37 -5.74 -2.50
CA GLU A 308 -20.64 -4.48 -2.55
C GLU A 308 -21.01 -3.73 -3.82
N TRP A 309 -21.26 -2.44 -3.67
CA TRP A 309 -21.44 -1.51 -4.79
C TRP A 309 -20.58 -0.27 -4.55
N VAL A 310 -19.82 0.13 -5.55
CA VAL A 310 -18.86 1.24 -5.46
C VAL A 310 -18.95 2.10 -6.71
N ALA A 311 -19.03 3.40 -6.53
CA ALA A 311 -18.91 4.36 -7.64
C ALA A 311 -18.36 5.71 -7.16
N SER A 312 -17.63 6.39 -8.02
CA SER A 312 -17.12 7.75 -7.81
C SER A 312 -17.74 8.71 -8.82
N ARG A 313 -17.84 9.99 -8.48
CA ARG A 313 -18.29 11.07 -9.38
C ARG A 313 -19.70 10.85 -9.95
N THR A 314 -20.57 10.23 -9.17
CA THR A 314 -21.95 9.91 -9.53
C THR A 314 -22.93 10.53 -8.54
N LEU A 315 -24.19 10.68 -8.95
CA LEU A 315 -25.25 11.28 -8.16
C LEU A 315 -26.07 10.23 -7.40
N PRO A 316 -26.81 10.61 -6.35
CA PRO A 316 -27.64 9.69 -5.56
C PRO A 316 -28.58 8.81 -6.38
N ALA A 317 -29.18 9.32 -7.48
CA ALA A 317 -30.05 8.50 -8.34
C ALA A 317 -29.31 7.31 -8.93
N HIS A 318 -28.10 7.50 -9.44
CA HIS A 318 -27.29 6.40 -9.99
C HIS A 318 -26.89 5.38 -8.90
N HIS A 319 -26.68 5.85 -7.66
CA HIS A 319 -26.40 4.99 -6.52
C HIS A 319 -27.59 4.08 -6.22
N VAL A 320 -28.79 4.66 -6.14
CA VAL A 320 -30.03 3.92 -5.88
C VAL A 320 -30.29 2.87 -6.96
N ASP A 321 -30.12 3.23 -8.24
CA ASP A 321 -30.27 2.29 -9.35
C ASP A 321 -29.28 1.12 -9.23
N GLY A 322 -28.01 1.41 -9.00
CA GLY A 322 -26.96 0.42 -8.87
C GLY A 322 -27.15 -0.52 -7.67
N VAL A 323 -27.54 0.03 -6.52
CA VAL A 323 -27.82 -0.74 -5.31
C VAL A 323 -29.10 -1.58 -5.49
N THR A 324 -30.14 -1.04 -6.11
CA THR A 324 -31.36 -1.79 -6.42
C THR A 324 -31.08 -3.00 -7.33
N ALA A 325 -30.24 -2.80 -8.35
CA ALA A 325 -29.79 -3.89 -9.20
C ALA A 325 -28.94 -4.94 -8.45
N LEU A 326 -28.10 -4.49 -7.49
CA LEU A 326 -27.36 -5.40 -6.62
C LEU A 326 -28.30 -6.24 -5.76
N LEU A 327 -29.24 -5.59 -5.08
CA LEU A 327 -30.22 -6.28 -4.23
C LEU A 327 -31.08 -7.25 -5.03
N GLY A 328 -31.49 -6.89 -6.25
CA GLY A 328 -32.22 -7.79 -7.15
C GLY A 328 -31.47 -9.09 -7.45
N ARG A 329 -30.13 -9.01 -7.63
CA ARG A 329 -29.27 -10.21 -7.79
C ARG A 329 -29.19 -11.07 -6.53
N LEU A 330 -29.38 -10.46 -5.35
CA LEU A 330 -29.42 -11.15 -4.06
C LEU A 330 -30.83 -11.64 -3.69
N GLY A 331 -31.82 -11.50 -4.59
CA GLY A 331 -33.20 -11.86 -4.33
C GLY A 331 -33.91 -10.98 -3.28
N ARG A 332 -33.51 -9.71 -3.19
CA ARG A 332 -34.04 -8.72 -2.23
C ARG A 332 -34.50 -7.45 -2.93
N THR A 333 -35.38 -6.70 -2.25
CA THR A 333 -35.75 -5.33 -2.62
C THR A 333 -35.27 -4.33 -1.55
N VAL A 334 -35.29 -3.03 -1.86
CA VAL A 334 -34.84 -1.98 -0.93
C VAL A 334 -35.72 -1.99 0.35
N GLU A 335 -37.02 -2.26 0.22
CA GLU A 335 -37.98 -2.29 1.34
C GLU A 335 -37.71 -3.45 2.32
N GLN A 336 -37.05 -4.50 1.87
CA GLN A 336 -36.66 -5.66 2.69
C GLN A 336 -35.35 -5.43 3.46
N VAL A 337 -34.68 -4.29 3.22
CA VAL A 337 -33.39 -3.99 3.82
C VAL A 337 -33.55 -2.95 4.94
N PHE A 338 -33.20 -3.33 6.16
CA PHE A 338 -33.32 -2.44 7.32
C PHE A 338 -32.37 -2.83 8.46
N PRO A 339 -31.67 -1.85 9.07
CA PRO A 339 -31.54 -0.45 8.65
C PRO A 339 -30.62 -0.26 7.44
N ILE A 340 -30.68 0.94 6.81
CA ILE A 340 -29.67 1.44 5.89
C ILE A 340 -28.94 2.57 6.61
N VAL A 341 -27.73 2.33 7.07
CA VAL A 341 -26.95 3.32 7.84
C VAL A 341 -25.93 4.04 7.00
N ALA A 342 -25.66 5.30 7.31
CA ALA A 342 -24.67 6.10 6.60
C ALA A 342 -23.88 7.01 7.56
N GLY A 343 -22.69 7.43 7.16
CA GLY A 343 -21.89 8.42 7.87
C GLY A 343 -22.69 9.68 8.17
N THR A 344 -22.35 10.38 9.25
CA THR A 344 -23.12 11.55 9.74
C THR A 344 -23.06 12.77 8.81
N ASP A 345 -22.08 12.84 7.92
CA ASP A 345 -21.87 13.90 6.94
C ASP A 345 -23.02 14.04 5.93
N VAL A 346 -23.70 12.93 5.58
CA VAL A 346 -24.85 12.94 4.65
C VAL A 346 -26.09 13.62 5.21
N PHE A 347 -26.18 13.79 6.53
CA PHE A 347 -27.29 14.45 7.23
C PHE A 347 -27.02 15.95 7.50
N ALA A 348 -25.80 16.41 7.23
CA ALA A 348 -25.42 17.81 7.43
C ALA A 348 -25.96 18.68 6.32
N LYS A 349 -26.63 19.80 6.69
CA LYS A 349 -27.01 20.84 5.72
C LYS A 349 -25.79 21.67 5.33
N LYS A 350 -25.51 21.72 4.03
CA LYS A 350 -24.45 22.58 3.46
C LYS A 350 -24.93 24.02 3.24
N ASP A 351 -26.23 24.19 3.01
CA ASP A 351 -26.91 25.47 2.84
C ASP A 351 -28.29 25.37 3.50
N ALA A 352 -28.82 26.51 4.00
CA ALA A 352 -30.13 26.55 4.66
C ALA A 352 -31.30 26.19 3.73
N THR A 353 -31.11 26.29 2.42
CA THR A 353 -32.13 26.07 1.38
C THR A 353 -31.95 24.77 0.58
N ALA A 354 -30.81 24.09 0.72
CA ALA A 354 -30.52 22.87 -0.03
C ALA A 354 -30.92 21.63 0.78
N ASP A 355 -31.44 20.61 0.08
CA ASP A 355 -31.70 19.30 0.64
C ASP A 355 -30.38 18.67 1.10
N THR A 356 -30.40 17.98 2.22
CA THR A 356 -29.29 17.13 2.65
C THR A 356 -29.13 15.96 1.66
N ILE A 357 -27.96 15.34 1.67
CA ILE A 357 -27.74 14.16 0.85
C ILE A 357 -28.71 13.04 1.27
N ALA A 358 -28.99 12.90 2.57
CA ALA A 358 -29.96 11.94 3.06
C ALA A 358 -31.39 12.20 2.55
N GLU A 359 -31.85 13.47 2.51
CA GLU A 359 -33.13 13.86 1.93
C GLU A 359 -33.23 13.51 0.44
N GLN A 360 -32.13 13.66 -0.32
CA GLN A 360 -32.10 13.26 -1.72
C GLN A 360 -32.29 11.74 -1.91
N TYR A 361 -31.67 10.91 -1.04
CA TYR A 361 -31.89 9.46 -1.04
C TYR A 361 -33.32 9.08 -0.64
N ALA A 362 -33.87 9.75 0.37
CA ALA A 362 -35.26 9.53 0.81
C ALA A 362 -36.27 9.82 -0.32
N ALA A 363 -36.05 10.89 -1.10
CA ALA A 363 -36.85 11.22 -2.26
C ALA A 363 -36.79 10.14 -3.37
N LEU A 364 -35.74 9.32 -3.38
CA LEU A 364 -35.55 8.18 -4.29
C LEU A 364 -36.00 6.84 -3.68
N GLY A 365 -36.67 6.86 -2.52
CA GLY A 365 -37.17 5.65 -1.85
C GLY A 365 -36.15 4.93 -0.96
N MET A 366 -34.99 5.52 -0.68
CA MET A 366 -33.97 4.93 0.19
C MET A 366 -33.80 5.75 1.47
N ASP A 367 -34.36 5.29 2.58
CA ASP A 367 -34.34 5.97 3.88
C ASP A 367 -33.03 5.66 4.64
N LEU A 368 -32.13 6.65 4.73
CA LEU A 368 -30.86 6.52 5.42
C LEU A 368 -30.99 6.88 6.91
N ARG A 369 -30.25 6.19 7.76
CA ARG A 369 -30.15 6.46 9.19
C ARG A 369 -28.70 6.77 9.59
N PRO A 370 -28.47 7.63 10.60
CA PRO A 370 -27.13 7.89 11.09
C PRO A 370 -26.46 6.62 11.60
N ALA A 371 -25.25 6.35 11.12
CA ALA A 371 -24.41 5.27 11.61
C ALA A 371 -23.78 5.63 12.97
N ASN A 372 -23.44 4.62 13.74
CA ASN A 372 -22.45 4.78 14.80
C ASN A 372 -21.07 4.89 14.17
N THR A 373 -20.46 6.08 14.26
CA THR A 373 -19.19 6.41 13.63
C THR A 373 -17.98 6.23 14.57
N ASP A 374 -18.14 5.63 15.75
CA ASP A 374 -17.05 5.36 16.68
C ASP A 374 -16.00 4.46 16.04
N ARG A 375 -14.82 5.02 15.79
CA ARG A 375 -13.75 4.34 15.06
C ARG A 375 -13.12 3.22 15.87
N ILE A 376 -12.87 3.47 17.16
CA ILE A 376 -12.18 2.50 18.04
C ILE A 376 -13.08 1.31 18.32
N ASN A 377 -14.33 1.57 18.74
CA ASN A 377 -15.28 0.50 19.00
C ASN A 377 -15.64 -0.28 17.73
N GLY A 378 -15.76 0.39 16.59
CA GLY A 378 -15.99 -0.27 15.31
C GLY A 378 -14.81 -1.15 14.86
N ALA A 379 -13.58 -0.70 15.05
CA ALA A 379 -12.40 -1.49 14.79
C ALA A 379 -12.28 -2.69 15.74
N GLY A 380 -12.56 -2.49 17.03
CA GLY A 380 -12.62 -3.58 18.01
C GLY A 380 -13.69 -4.62 17.65
N ARG A 381 -14.88 -4.17 17.22
CA ARG A 381 -15.93 -5.09 16.75
C ARG A 381 -15.52 -5.94 15.56
N LEU A 382 -14.80 -5.35 14.59
CA LEU A 382 -14.27 -6.10 13.47
C LEU A 382 -13.21 -7.13 13.92
N LEU A 383 -12.29 -6.77 14.82
CA LEU A 383 -11.31 -7.72 15.38
C LEU A 383 -12.00 -8.91 16.06
N ASP A 384 -13.03 -8.64 16.88
CA ASP A 384 -13.79 -9.70 17.55
C ASP A 384 -14.46 -10.67 16.56
N LEU A 385 -14.99 -10.15 15.45
CA LEU A 385 -15.66 -10.96 14.42
C LEU A 385 -14.69 -11.70 13.52
N LEU A 386 -13.48 -11.16 13.30
CA LEU A 386 -12.43 -11.88 12.57
C LEU A 386 -11.93 -13.09 13.37
N GLY A 387 -12.01 -13.05 14.71
CA GLY A 387 -11.42 -14.10 15.52
C GLY A 387 -9.91 -14.19 15.34
N ASP A 388 -9.36 -15.37 15.55
CA ASP A 388 -7.95 -15.68 15.30
C ASP A 388 -7.80 -17.15 14.85
N PRO A 389 -8.01 -17.42 13.55
CA PRO A 389 -8.00 -18.78 13.01
C PRO A 389 -6.67 -19.51 13.23
N GLU A 390 -5.55 -18.80 13.28
CA GLU A 390 -4.22 -19.37 13.53
C GLU A 390 -4.10 -19.87 15.00
N ASN A 391 -4.81 -19.26 15.92
CA ASN A 391 -4.88 -19.65 17.33
C ASN A 391 -6.18 -20.39 17.70
N ASN A 392 -6.87 -20.97 16.72
CA ASN A 392 -8.12 -21.75 16.89
C ASN A 392 -9.31 -20.94 17.46
N ILE A 393 -9.36 -19.64 17.26
CA ILE A 393 -10.53 -18.80 17.51
C ILE A 393 -11.29 -18.66 16.20
N PRO A 394 -12.46 -19.29 16.03
CA PRO A 394 -13.15 -19.31 14.74
C PRO A 394 -13.64 -17.91 14.36
N PRO A 395 -13.60 -17.56 13.05
CA PRO A 395 -14.17 -16.32 12.54
C PRO A 395 -15.70 -16.36 12.63
N ARG A 396 -16.29 -15.18 12.81
CA ARG A 396 -17.74 -14.93 12.75
C ARG A 396 -18.10 -13.87 11.72
N LEU A 397 -17.13 -13.39 10.95
CA LEU A 397 -17.34 -12.53 9.78
C LEU A 397 -16.89 -13.27 8.52
N PHE A 398 -17.78 -13.33 7.56
CA PHE A 398 -17.51 -13.92 6.25
C PHE A 398 -17.86 -12.92 5.14
N ILE A 399 -17.09 -12.91 4.09
CA ILE A 399 -17.22 -11.96 2.98
C ILE A 399 -17.32 -12.76 1.68
N PHE A 400 -18.33 -12.48 0.87
CA PHE A 400 -18.45 -13.08 -0.44
C PHE A 400 -17.31 -12.62 -1.35
N ASP A 401 -16.74 -13.53 -2.13
CA ASP A 401 -15.65 -13.23 -3.04
C ASP A 401 -16.03 -12.25 -4.16
N THR A 402 -17.30 -11.90 -4.25
CA THR A 402 -17.87 -10.85 -5.11
C THR A 402 -17.76 -9.44 -4.52
N CYS A 403 -17.13 -9.27 -3.36
CA CYS A 403 -16.91 -7.98 -2.68
C CYS A 403 -15.41 -7.61 -2.70
N PRO A 404 -14.82 -7.29 -3.85
CA PRO A 404 -13.36 -7.14 -3.99
C PRO A 404 -12.80 -5.95 -3.22
N GLY A 405 -13.52 -4.83 -3.12
CA GLY A 405 -13.03 -3.61 -2.46
C GLY A 405 -12.76 -3.83 -0.99
N ILE A 406 -13.73 -4.39 -0.25
CA ILE A 406 -13.53 -4.65 1.17
C ILE A 406 -12.50 -5.77 1.43
N ILE A 407 -12.43 -6.77 0.57
CA ILE A 407 -11.44 -7.85 0.66
C ILE A 407 -10.01 -7.31 0.51
N GLU A 408 -9.81 -6.28 -0.31
CA GLU A 408 -8.51 -5.61 -0.52
C GLU A 408 -8.23 -4.59 0.60
N GLN A 409 -9.24 -3.90 1.11
CA GLN A 409 -9.02 -2.84 2.11
C GLN A 409 -8.74 -3.38 3.52
N ILE A 410 -9.42 -4.41 4.01
CA ILE A 410 -9.18 -4.92 5.38
C ILE A 410 -7.68 -5.19 5.64
N PRO A 411 -6.96 -5.94 4.78
CA PRO A 411 -5.55 -6.20 5.00
C PRO A 411 -4.64 -4.96 4.79
N ALA A 412 -5.14 -3.92 4.15
CA ALA A 412 -4.40 -2.68 3.93
C ALA A 412 -4.50 -1.69 5.11
N MET A 413 -5.45 -1.89 6.03
CA MET A 413 -5.64 -1.01 7.18
C MET A 413 -4.48 -1.15 8.18
N ILE A 414 -3.88 -0.03 8.55
CA ILE A 414 -2.71 0.02 9.45
C ILE A 414 -3.03 0.82 10.71
N HIS A 415 -2.27 0.55 11.77
CA HIS A 415 -2.36 1.33 13.00
C HIS A 415 -2.04 2.82 12.77
N ASN A 416 -2.80 3.69 13.42
CA ASN A 416 -2.47 5.11 13.49
C ASN A 416 -1.19 5.29 14.33
N PRO A 417 -0.11 5.90 13.80
CA PRO A 417 1.15 6.04 14.53
C PRO A 417 1.05 6.83 15.83
N ASN A 418 0.08 7.77 15.89
CA ASN A 418 -0.12 8.65 17.04
C ASN A 418 -1.18 8.10 18.01
N ARG A 419 -1.95 7.11 17.59
CA ARG A 419 -3.05 6.50 18.33
C ARG A 419 -3.19 5.05 17.94
N PRO A 420 -2.33 4.15 18.46
CA PRO A 420 -2.21 2.76 17.99
C PRO A 420 -3.50 1.93 18.09
N GLU A 421 -4.43 2.33 18.96
CA GLU A 421 -5.77 1.72 19.11
C GLU A 421 -6.74 2.10 17.99
N ASP A 422 -6.39 3.07 17.13
CA ASP A 422 -7.19 3.51 15.99
C ASP A 422 -6.55 3.07 14.66
N VAL A 423 -7.37 2.84 13.66
CA VAL A 423 -6.94 2.64 12.29
C VAL A 423 -6.52 3.98 11.69
N ARG A 424 -5.39 4.02 10.99
CA ARG A 424 -4.96 5.23 10.28
C ARG A 424 -5.96 5.56 9.18
N LYS A 425 -6.45 6.80 9.18
CA LYS A 425 -7.27 7.31 8.08
C LYS A 425 -6.41 7.48 6.82
N VAL A 426 -6.92 7.01 5.69
CA VAL A 426 -6.26 7.08 4.38
C VAL A 426 -7.27 7.58 3.38
N ASP A 427 -7.01 8.72 2.76
CA ASP A 427 -7.86 9.24 1.69
C ASP A 427 -7.61 8.46 0.39
N ALA A 428 -8.65 8.27 -0.41
CA ALA A 428 -8.51 7.74 -1.78
C ALA A 428 -7.78 8.74 -2.67
N ASP A 429 -7.14 8.25 -3.73
CA ASP A 429 -6.56 9.11 -4.75
C ASP A 429 -7.65 9.77 -5.65
N ASP A 430 -7.22 10.67 -6.55
CA ASP A 430 -8.15 11.40 -7.45
C ASP A 430 -8.92 10.46 -8.40
N ASP A 431 -8.45 9.24 -8.60
CA ASP A 431 -9.12 8.20 -9.40
C ASP A 431 -10.00 7.27 -8.54
N GLY A 432 -10.07 7.51 -7.22
CA GLY A 432 -10.86 6.73 -6.27
C GLY A 432 -10.21 5.42 -5.86
N ASN A 433 -8.91 5.24 -6.08
CA ASN A 433 -8.20 4.04 -5.66
C ASN A 433 -7.58 4.21 -4.26
N GLY A 434 -7.49 3.12 -3.52
CA GLY A 434 -7.03 3.15 -2.13
C GLY A 434 -8.12 3.68 -1.19
N GLY A 435 -7.74 4.43 -0.18
CA GLY A 435 -8.67 4.99 0.80
C GLY A 435 -9.12 4.00 1.87
N ASP A 436 -10.03 4.46 2.73
CA ASP A 436 -10.66 3.66 3.79
C ASP A 436 -12.21 3.59 3.66
N ASP A 437 -12.75 3.95 2.47
CA ASP A 437 -14.19 4.09 2.24
C ASP A 437 -14.97 2.77 2.44
N SER A 438 -14.47 1.64 1.89
CA SER A 438 -15.10 0.33 2.11
C SER A 438 -14.95 -0.14 3.56
N TYR A 439 -13.83 0.17 4.21
CA TYR A 439 -13.63 -0.10 5.63
C TYR A 439 -14.57 0.72 6.51
N ASP A 440 -14.78 2.01 6.22
CA ASP A 440 -15.70 2.85 6.96
C ASP A 440 -17.14 2.35 6.78
N ALA A 441 -17.57 1.97 5.57
CA ALA A 441 -18.86 1.33 5.33
C ALA A 441 -18.98 -0.02 6.08
N LEU A 442 -17.93 -0.85 6.09
CA LEU A 442 -17.92 -2.11 6.86
C LEU A 442 -18.13 -1.85 8.34
N ARG A 443 -17.38 -0.94 8.91
CA ARG A 443 -17.46 -0.57 10.33
C ARG A 443 -18.86 -0.08 10.71
N TYR A 444 -19.50 0.76 9.90
CA TYR A 444 -20.86 1.22 10.11
C TYR A 444 -21.85 0.05 10.10
N GLY A 445 -21.72 -0.87 9.16
CA GLY A 445 -22.59 -2.04 9.06
C GLY A 445 -22.45 -3.01 10.23
N LEU A 446 -21.21 -3.28 10.67
CA LEU A 446 -20.96 -4.14 11.82
C LEU A 446 -21.46 -3.56 13.14
N MET A 447 -21.45 -2.23 13.26
CA MET A 447 -22.02 -1.53 14.44
C MET A 447 -23.55 -1.44 14.39
N ALA A 448 -24.17 -1.54 13.21
CA ALA A 448 -25.62 -1.57 13.03
C ALA A 448 -26.19 -2.99 13.17
N GLY A 449 -25.41 -4.02 12.86
CA GLY A 449 -25.80 -5.43 12.93
C GLY A 449 -25.99 -5.88 14.38
N GLY A 450 -27.19 -6.34 14.71
CA GLY A 450 -27.59 -6.80 16.04
C GLY A 450 -28.63 -5.90 16.73
N VAL A 451 -29.00 -4.79 16.11
CA VAL A 451 -30.09 -3.94 16.59
C VAL A 451 -31.37 -4.22 15.78
N GLY A 452 -32.17 -5.15 16.29
CA GLY A 452 -33.59 -5.16 15.99
C GLY A 452 -34.07 -6.08 14.89
N THR A 453 -34.41 -7.31 15.24
CA THR A 453 -35.68 -7.87 14.77
C THR A 453 -36.78 -6.83 15.04
N ARG A 454 -37.39 -6.28 13.97
CA ARG A 454 -38.73 -5.71 14.13
C ARG A 454 -39.59 -6.83 14.71
N ALA A 455 -39.91 -6.75 16.00
CA ALA A 455 -41.09 -7.45 16.49
C ALA A 455 -42.23 -6.96 15.61
N SER A 456 -42.73 -7.82 14.77
CA SER A 456 -44.03 -7.65 14.13
C SER A 456 -45.06 -7.62 15.27
N THR A 457 -45.36 -6.44 15.78
CA THR A 457 -46.58 -6.19 16.50
C THR A 457 -47.70 -6.38 15.45
N VAL A 458 -48.18 -7.60 15.36
CA VAL A 458 -49.51 -7.85 14.87
C VAL A 458 -50.41 -7.14 15.85
N ILE A 459 -50.90 -5.97 15.49
CA ILE A 459 -52.05 -5.35 16.17
C ILE A 459 -53.21 -6.23 15.74
N GLU A 460 -53.56 -7.21 16.58
CA GLU A 460 -54.88 -7.79 16.52
C GLU A 460 -55.87 -6.64 16.72
N ALA A 461 -56.59 -6.30 15.66
CA ALA A 461 -57.74 -5.45 15.73
C ALA A 461 -58.78 -6.19 16.63
N GLY A 462 -58.86 -5.80 17.88
CA GLY A 462 -59.96 -6.23 18.74
C GLY A 462 -61.26 -5.75 18.15
N ASP A 463 -62.12 -6.70 17.92
CA ASP A 463 -63.50 -6.52 17.51
C ASP A 463 -64.23 -5.58 18.53
N PRO A 464 -64.89 -4.52 18.10
CA PRO A 464 -65.75 -3.74 18.97
C PRO A 464 -67.18 -4.29 18.93
N LEU A 465 -67.50 -5.20 19.81
CA LEU A 465 -68.88 -5.45 20.24
C LEU A 465 -68.87 -6.25 21.55
N ASP A 466 -69.25 -5.59 22.63
CA ASP A 466 -70.37 -5.92 23.46
C ASP A 466 -70.29 -5.19 24.84
N ASP A 467 -71.39 -4.45 25.07
CA ASP A 467 -71.95 -3.83 26.26
C ASP A 467 -71.37 -2.51 26.84
#